data_c519ce49365a3e2f6dbb1d76077ed5ca
#
_entry.id   c519ce49365a3e2f6dbb1d76077ed5ca
#
_cell.length_a   1.000
_cell.length_b   1.000
_cell.length_c   1.000
_cell.angle_alpha   90.00
_cell.angle_beta   90.00
_cell.angle_gamma   90.00
#
_symmetry.space_group_name_H-M   'P 1'
#
loop_
_entity.id
_entity.type
_entity.pdbx_description
1 polymer ?
#
loop_
_entity_poly.entity_id
_entity_poly.type
_entity_poly.pdbx_seq_one_letter_code
_entity_poly.pdbx_strand_id
1 'polypeptide(L)'
;MSNSNLNARAVDEFDRIETMGAGGIGEAFGGKPVRRTKSDRKRTFRQWFVDTGWRHIVAWVAIVFALFPLLYILSASLNPIGTLTGSNSLFSSISLRNYERLFNDPAVPYGTWYVNSLFIAIITSVVTVLLCAMGAYAFSRMRFKGRRFGLMTLLVLQMFPQLLAITAIFLLMIQIGDVFPAIGLGTHAGLIMIYLGGALGVNTFLMYGFFNTVPTAIDE
;
A
#
# COMPACT_ATOMS: atom_id res chain seq x y z
N MET A 1 52.54 -17.86 49.56
CA MET A 1 51.16 -17.47 49.37
C MET A 1 50.95 -17.42 47.86
N SER A 2 50.14 -18.35 47.37
CA SER A 2 50.08 -18.75 45.99
C SER A 2 49.37 -17.75 45.09
N ASN A 3 49.91 -17.45 43.90
CA ASN A 3 49.36 -16.63 42.84
C ASN A 3 47.92 -17.02 42.37
N SER A 4 47.46 -18.20 42.74
CA SER A 4 46.13 -18.73 42.45
C SER A 4 45.00 -17.97 43.16
N ASN A 5 45.24 -17.43 44.35
CA ASN A 5 44.23 -16.70 45.11
C ASN A 5 44.05 -15.26 44.64
N LEU A 6 45.03 -14.66 43.95
CA LEU A 6 44.91 -13.35 43.37
C LEU A 6 44.10 -13.34 42.08
N ASN A 7 44.29 -14.40 41.25
CA ASN A 7 43.51 -14.56 40.01
C ASN A 7 42.03 -14.88 40.28
N ALA A 8 41.75 -15.69 41.32
CA ALA A 8 40.37 -16.01 41.70
C ALA A 8 39.60 -14.75 42.20
N ARG A 9 40.25 -13.89 42.95
CA ARG A 9 39.65 -12.62 43.41
C ARG A 9 39.46 -11.62 42.30
N ALA A 10 40.37 -11.54 41.35
CA ALA A 10 40.22 -10.64 40.19
C ALA A 10 39.07 -11.04 39.28
N VAL A 11 38.86 -12.36 39.08
CA VAL A 11 37.72 -12.89 38.30
C VAL A 11 36.38 -12.62 39.01
N ASP A 12 36.31 -12.81 40.32
CA ASP A 12 35.12 -12.53 41.14
C ASP A 12 34.77 -11.03 41.15
N GLU A 13 35.77 -10.15 41.12
CA GLU A 13 35.60 -8.70 41.12
C GLU A 13 35.17 -8.21 39.73
N PHE A 14 35.68 -8.83 38.66
CA PHE A 14 35.21 -8.56 37.27
C PHE A 14 33.74 -8.98 37.05
N ASP A 15 33.35 -10.18 37.51
CA ASP A 15 31.96 -10.66 37.45
C ASP A 15 31.01 -9.76 38.31
N ARG A 16 31.49 -9.23 39.42
CA ARG A 16 30.73 -8.25 40.24
C ARG A 16 30.54 -6.92 39.52
N ILE A 17 31.56 -6.43 38.80
CA ILE A 17 31.47 -5.18 38.05
C ILE A 17 30.55 -5.31 36.87
N GLU A 18 30.59 -6.45 36.14
CA GLU A 18 29.66 -6.75 35.04
C GLU A 18 28.20 -6.87 35.51
N THR A 19 27.97 -7.51 36.66
CA THR A 19 26.62 -7.64 37.23
C THR A 19 26.11 -6.30 37.80
N MET A 20 26.97 -5.45 38.36
CA MET A 20 26.59 -4.09 38.79
C MET A 20 26.38 -3.15 37.60
N GLY A 21 27.17 -3.26 36.53
CA GLY A 21 27.01 -2.42 35.33
C GLY A 21 25.73 -2.67 34.56
N ALA A 22 25.31 -3.94 34.50
CA ALA A 22 24.10 -4.31 33.78
C ALA A 22 22.78 -4.02 34.54
N GLY A 23 22.83 -3.98 35.88
CA GLY A 23 21.68 -3.66 36.75
C GLY A 23 21.51 -2.18 37.03
N GLY A 24 22.63 -1.46 37.24
CA GLY A 24 22.59 -0.09 37.74
C GLY A 24 22.05 0.96 36.75
N ILE A 25 22.19 0.75 35.49
CA ILE A 25 21.71 1.70 34.46
C ILE A 25 20.19 1.59 34.27
N GLY A 26 19.62 0.39 34.42
CA GLY A 26 18.17 0.19 34.33
C GLY A 26 17.38 0.79 35.48
N GLU A 27 17.94 0.75 36.72
CA GLU A 27 17.31 1.31 37.91
C GLU A 27 17.38 2.85 37.99
N ALA A 28 18.44 3.43 37.44
CA ALA A 28 18.61 4.90 37.39
C ALA A 28 17.57 5.62 36.52
N PHE A 29 16.96 4.91 35.53
CA PHE A 29 15.94 5.45 34.65
C PHE A 29 14.52 4.93 34.92
N GLY A 30 14.27 4.31 36.08
CA GLY A 30 12.92 3.84 36.47
C GLY A 30 12.33 2.74 35.60
N GLY A 31 13.12 2.11 34.77
CA GLY A 31 12.73 0.98 33.93
C GLY A 31 12.63 -0.31 34.74
N LYS A 32 11.48 -1.00 34.71
CA LYS A 32 11.36 -2.35 35.25
C LYS A 32 12.41 -3.24 34.57
N PRO A 33 13.09 -4.15 35.35
CA PRO A 33 14.08 -5.04 34.76
C PRO A 33 13.48 -5.75 33.54
N VAL A 34 14.12 -5.58 32.37
CA VAL A 34 13.72 -6.28 31.15
C VAL A 34 13.90 -7.78 31.43
N ARG A 35 12.80 -8.43 31.73
CA ARG A 35 12.74 -9.87 31.90
C ARG A 35 13.15 -10.47 30.56
N ARG A 36 14.43 -10.88 30.43
CA ARG A 36 14.88 -11.68 29.28
C ARG A 36 13.96 -12.90 29.21
N THR A 37 13.01 -12.82 28.29
CA THR A 37 12.15 -13.93 27.96
C THR A 37 13.06 -15.05 27.49
N LYS A 38 13.04 -16.19 28.19
CA LYS A 38 13.66 -17.44 27.77
C LYS A 38 13.09 -17.83 26.39
N SER A 39 13.72 -17.37 25.34
CA SER A 39 13.31 -17.57 23.96
C SER A 39 14.22 -18.57 23.27
N ASP A 40 14.51 -19.75 23.86
CA ASP A 40 15.14 -20.83 23.12
C ASP A 40 14.65 -22.20 23.59
N ARG A 41 13.35 -22.32 23.85
CA ARG A 41 12.74 -23.66 23.85
C ARG A 41 12.54 -24.05 22.40
N LYS A 42 13.32 -25.02 21.91
CA LYS A 42 13.07 -25.65 20.59
C LYS A 42 11.59 -26.01 20.53
N ARG A 43 10.84 -25.28 19.72
CA ARG A 43 9.39 -25.51 19.56
C ARG A 43 9.21 -26.91 19.01
N THR A 44 8.43 -27.74 19.68
CA THR A 44 8.06 -29.06 19.18
C THR A 44 7.27 -28.87 17.88
N PHE A 45 7.47 -29.73 16.86
CA PHE A 45 6.78 -29.67 15.57
C PHE A 45 5.26 -29.49 15.73
N ARG A 46 4.65 -30.17 16.71
CA ARG A 46 3.23 -30.04 17.05
C ARG A 46 2.87 -28.63 17.51
N GLN A 47 3.71 -28.00 18.33
CA GLN A 47 3.47 -26.62 18.80
C GLN A 47 3.60 -25.63 17.65
N TRP A 48 4.61 -25.80 16.79
CA TRP A 48 4.76 -24.98 15.58
C TRP A 48 3.55 -25.12 14.65
N PHE A 49 3.04 -26.35 14.46
CA PHE A 49 1.90 -26.60 13.60
C PHE A 49 0.61 -25.97 14.15
N VAL A 50 0.35 -26.08 15.45
CA VAL A 50 -0.83 -25.49 16.11
C VAL A 50 -0.74 -23.98 16.13
N ASP A 51 0.43 -23.40 16.35
CA ASP A 51 0.60 -21.96 16.47
C ASP A 51 0.67 -21.26 15.10
N THR A 52 1.28 -21.89 14.10
CA THR A 52 1.64 -21.24 12.83
C THR A 52 1.33 -22.10 11.61
N GLY A 53 1.54 -23.42 11.66
CA GLY A 53 1.48 -24.29 10.49
C GLY A 53 0.12 -24.33 9.81
N TRP A 54 -0.97 -24.40 10.55
CA TRP A 54 -2.32 -24.38 9.98
C TRP A 54 -2.64 -23.09 9.23
N ARG A 55 -2.08 -21.96 9.70
CA ARG A 55 -2.24 -20.66 9.03
C ARG A 55 -1.60 -20.65 7.64
N HIS A 56 -0.45 -21.31 7.49
CA HIS A 56 0.18 -21.49 6.19
C HIS A 56 -0.67 -22.35 5.27
N ILE A 57 -1.28 -23.43 5.76
CA ILE A 57 -2.17 -24.25 4.94
C ILE A 57 -3.35 -23.42 4.44
N VAL A 58 -4.02 -22.70 5.34
CA VAL A 58 -5.14 -21.80 4.96
C VAL A 58 -4.66 -20.74 3.96
N ALA A 59 -3.49 -20.14 4.17
CA ALA A 59 -2.92 -19.16 3.25
C ALA A 59 -2.66 -19.77 1.86
N TRP A 60 -2.06 -20.97 1.80
CA TRP A 60 -1.84 -21.66 0.52
C TRP A 60 -3.14 -22.02 -0.20
N VAL A 61 -4.15 -22.52 0.51
CA VAL A 61 -5.48 -22.78 -0.06
C VAL A 61 -6.09 -21.50 -0.62
N ALA A 62 -6.02 -20.40 0.14
CA ALA A 62 -6.50 -19.10 -0.31
C ALA A 62 -5.74 -18.58 -1.55
N ILE A 63 -4.42 -18.76 -1.59
CA ILE A 63 -3.58 -18.38 -2.74
C ILE A 63 -3.97 -19.20 -3.98
N VAL A 64 -4.09 -20.52 -3.86
CA VAL A 64 -4.49 -21.39 -4.99
C VAL A 64 -5.87 -21.00 -5.49
N PHE A 65 -6.82 -20.77 -4.59
CA PHE A 65 -8.15 -20.31 -4.94
C PHE A 65 -8.13 -18.94 -5.65
N ALA A 66 -7.35 -18.00 -5.17
CA ALA A 66 -7.21 -16.66 -5.78
C ALA A 66 -6.47 -16.69 -7.13
N LEU A 67 -5.51 -17.60 -7.30
CA LEU A 67 -4.76 -17.75 -8.55
C LEU A 67 -5.56 -18.49 -9.64
N PHE A 68 -6.53 -19.32 -9.27
CA PHE A 68 -7.30 -20.10 -10.22
C PHE A 68 -7.98 -19.24 -11.32
N PRO A 69 -8.72 -18.16 -10.99
CA PRO A 69 -9.30 -17.29 -12.00
C PRO A 69 -8.26 -16.65 -12.94
N LEU A 70 -7.09 -16.28 -12.38
CA LEU A 70 -6.00 -15.69 -13.16
C LEU A 70 -5.39 -16.68 -14.13
N LEU A 71 -5.16 -17.92 -13.69
CA LEU A 71 -4.69 -19.00 -14.57
C LEU A 71 -5.71 -19.33 -15.65
N TYR A 72 -6.99 -19.30 -15.29
CA TYR A 72 -8.06 -19.51 -16.28
C TYR A 72 -8.06 -18.41 -17.36
N ILE A 73 -7.99 -17.14 -16.97
CA ILE A 73 -7.92 -16.01 -17.90
C ILE A 73 -6.68 -16.12 -18.80
N LEU A 74 -5.53 -16.45 -18.20
CA LEU A 74 -4.29 -16.66 -18.96
C LEU A 74 -4.43 -17.79 -19.97
N SER A 75 -5.00 -18.92 -19.57
CA SER A 75 -5.28 -20.05 -20.44
C SER A 75 -6.23 -19.68 -21.59
N ALA A 76 -7.30 -18.96 -21.28
CA ALA A 76 -8.27 -18.50 -22.28
C ALA A 76 -7.65 -17.48 -23.27
N SER A 77 -6.77 -16.60 -22.79
CA SER A 77 -6.09 -15.62 -23.65
C SER A 77 -5.17 -16.25 -24.68
N LEU A 78 -4.58 -17.39 -24.35
CA LEU A 78 -3.71 -18.17 -25.24
C LEU A 78 -4.48 -19.14 -26.16
N ASN A 79 -5.80 -19.30 -25.97
CA ASN A 79 -6.58 -20.22 -26.78
C ASN A 79 -7.03 -19.56 -28.11
N PRO A 80 -6.63 -20.08 -29.30
CA PRO A 80 -6.94 -19.46 -30.58
C PRO A 80 -8.42 -19.47 -30.95
N ILE A 81 -9.25 -20.31 -30.29
CA ILE A 81 -10.70 -20.41 -30.55
C ILE A 81 -11.45 -19.20 -29.96
N GLY A 82 -10.84 -18.46 -29.02
CA GLY A 82 -11.31 -17.14 -28.60
C GLY A 82 -12.61 -17.10 -27.80
N THR A 83 -13.20 -18.24 -27.41
CA THR A 83 -14.41 -18.29 -26.60
C THR A 83 -14.13 -18.80 -25.21
N LEU A 84 -14.59 -18.07 -24.17
CA LEU A 84 -14.49 -18.49 -22.77
C LEU A 84 -15.19 -19.84 -22.53
N THR A 85 -16.22 -20.15 -23.32
CA THR A 85 -16.99 -21.39 -23.23
C THR A 85 -16.37 -22.56 -24.01
N GLY A 86 -15.43 -22.30 -24.91
CA GLY A 86 -14.78 -23.34 -25.73
C GLY A 86 -13.54 -23.97 -25.10
N SER A 87 -13.03 -23.42 -24.03
CA SER A 87 -11.82 -23.93 -23.37
C SER A 87 -12.15 -24.75 -22.11
N ASN A 88 -12.82 -25.91 -22.31
CA ASN A 88 -13.11 -26.82 -21.17
C ASN A 88 -11.86 -27.43 -20.52
N SER A 89 -10.69 -27.29 -21.13
CA SER A 89 -9.42 -27.73 -20.57
C SER A 89 -8.40 -26.57 -20.54
N LEU A 90 -7.74 -26.39 -19.40
CA LEU A 90 -6.69 -25.40 -19.26
C LEU A 90 -5.53 -25.72 -20.21
N PHE A 91 -5.06 -24.69 -20.94
CA PHE A 91 -3.90 -24.77 -21.84
C PHE A 91 -4.03 -25.85 -22.94
N SER A 92 -5.26 -26.15 -23.42
CA SER A 92 -5.49 -27.12 -24.48
C SER A 92 -4.79 -26.79 -25.80
N SER A 93 -4.60 -25.50 -26.07
CA SER A 93 -3.81 -24.99 -27.18
C SER A 93 -3.17 -23.67 -26.79
N ILE A 94 -1.92 -23.46 -27.17
CA ILE A 94 -1.16 -22.23 -26.87
C ILE A 94 -0.89 -21.51 -28.19
N SER A 95 -1.47 -20.32 -28.34
CA SER A 95 -1.30 -19.48 -29.53
C SER A 95 -1.35 -18.00 -29.15
N LEU A 96 -0.54 -17.18 -29.79
CA LEU A 96 -0.54 -15.73 -29.64
C LEU A 96 -1.51 -15.00 -30.58
N ARG A 97 -2.31 -15.74 -31.33
CA ARG A 97 -3.22 -15.20 -32.36
C ARG A 97 -4.20 -14.16 -31.81
N ASN A 98 -4.65 -14.30 -30.54
CA ASN A 98 -5.53 -13.33 -29.93
C ASN A 98 -4.82 -12.01 -29.69
N TYR A 99 -3.54 -12.06 -29.32
CA TYR A 99 -2.71 -10.86 -29.14
C TYR A 99 -2.38 -10.20 -30.48
N GLU A 100 -2.07 -10.98 -31.52
CA GLU A 100 -1.86 -10.45 -32.87
C GLU A 100 -3.11 -9.74 -33.39
N ARG A 101 -4.30 -10.32 -33.19
CA ARG A 101 -5.57 -9.67 -33.52
C ARG A 101 -5.76 -8.39 -32.73
N LEU A 102 -5.50 -8.39 -31.42
CA LEU A 102 -5.69 -7.24 -30.56
C LEU A 102 -4.87 -6.03 -31.02
N PHE A 103 -3.64 -6.26 -31.49
CA PHE A 103 -2.75 -5.17 -31.92
C PHE A 103 -2.92 -4.79 -33.39
N ASN A 104 -3.41 -5.69 -34.23
CA ASN A 104 -3.49 -5.48 -35.68
C ASN A 104 -4.91 -5.24 -36.19
N ASP A 105 -5.93 -5.33 -35.34
CA ASP A 105 -7.33 -5.11 -35.78
C ASP A 105 -7.60 -3.60 -35.90
N PRO A 106 -7.89 -3.10 -37.15
CA PRO A 106 -8.18 -1.70 -37.37
C PRO A 106 -9.45 -1.21 -36.66
N ALA A 107 -10.38 -2.11 -36.33
CA ALA A 107 -11.64 -1.78 -35.65
C ALA A 107 -11.43 -1.56 -34.13
N VAL A 108 -10.31 -2.03 -33.57
CA VAL A 108 -10.01 -2.01 -32.16
C VAL A 108 -8.66 -1.32 -31.92
N PRO A 109 -8.60 0.02 -31.84
CA PRO A 109 -7.34 0.73 -31.64
C PRO A 109 -6.81 0.56 -30.22
N TYR A 110 -6.51 -0.68 -29.83
CA TYR A 110 -6.07 -1.04 -28.47
C TYR A 110 -4.83 -0.28 -28.02
N GLY A 111 -3.85 -0.13 -28.91
CA GLY A 111 -2.63 0.62 -28.63
C GLY A 111 -2.91 2.07 -28.20
N THR A 112 -3.83 2.74 -28.89
CA THR A 112 -4.25 4.10 -28.54
C THR A 112 -4.93 4.15 -27.19
N TRP A 113 -5.83 3.21 -26.90
CA TRP A 113 -6.51 3.14 -25.61
C TRP A 113 -5.54 2.88 -24.47
N TYR A 114 -4.57 2.00 -24.68
CA TYR A 114 -3.54 1.68 -23.69
C TYR A 114 -2.67 2.91 -23.38
N VAL A 115 -2.18 3.60 -24.41
CA VAL A 115 -1.37 4.82 -24.26
C VAL A 115 -2.16 5.93 -23.57
N ASN A 116 -3.42 6.15 -23.96
CA ASN A 116 -4.29 7.13 -23.31
C ASN A 116 -4.51 6.81 -21.83
N SER A 117 -4.74 5.52 -21.50
CA SER A 117 -4.92 5.08 -20.11
C SER A 117 -3.65 5.29 -19.28
N LEU A 118 -2.48 4.96 -19.82
CA LEU A 118 -1.19 5.22 -19.17
C LEU A 118 -0.95 6.70 -18.96
N PHE A 119 -1.19 7.52 -19.97
CA PHE A 119 -1.02 8.98 -19.89
C PHE A 119 -1.89 9.56 -18.78
N ILE A 120 -3.19 9.24 -18.77
CA ILE A 120 -4.12 9.71 -17.75
C ILE A 120 -3.68 9.22 -16.36
N ALA A 121 -3.34 7.94 -16.22
CA ALA A 121 -2.93 7.36 -14.94
C ALA A 121 -1.66 8.01 -14.39
N ILE A 122 -0.63 8.19 -15.21
CA ILE A 122 0.64 8.80 -14.79
C ILE A 122 0.42 10.25 -14.38
N ILE A 123 -0.24 11.06 -15.21
CA ILE A 123 -0.49 12.48 -14.89
C ILE A 123 -1.31 12.61 -13.62
N THR A 124 -2.41 11.85 -13.51
CA THR A 124 -3.26 11.87 -12.32
C THR A 124 -2.48 11.46 -11.07
N SER A 125 -1.68 10.40 -11.13
CA SER A 125 -0.90 9.94 -9.99
C SER A 125 0.12 10.96 -9.52
N VAL A 126 0.89 11.53 -10.45
CA VAL A 126 1.91 12.54 -10.13
C VAL A 126 1.25 13.78 -9.50
N VAL A 127 0.21 14.31 -10.14
CA VAL A 127 -0.50 15.49 -9.64
C VAL A 127 -1.17 15.21 -8.29
N THR A 128 -1.81 14.04 -8.13
CA THR A 128 -2.40 13.63 -6.85
C THR A 128 -1.36 13.60 -5.74
N VAL A 129 -0.21 12.94 -5.96
CA VAL A 129 0.85 12.84 -4.95
C VAL A 129 1.36 14.23 -4.57
N LEU A 130 1.62 15.09 -5.53
CA LEU A 130 2.09 16.47 -5.29
C LEU A 130 1.06 17.28 -4.48
N LEU A 131 -0.20 17.30 -4.89
CA LEU A 131 -1.25 18.03 -4.21
C LEU A 131 -1.50 17.48 -2.79
N CYS A 132 -1.52 16.14 -2.65
CA CYS A 132 -1.69 15.51 -1.34
C CYS A 132 -0.50 15.75 -0.42
N ALA A 133 0.73 15.76 -0.95
CA ALA A 133 1.92 16.08 -0.17
C ALA A 133 1.89 17.53 0.33
N MET A 134 1.55 18.47 -0.54
CA MET A 134 1.40 19.88 -0.17
C MET A 134 0.30 20.07 0.88
N GLY A 135 -0.85 19.45 0.68
CA GLY A 135 -1.96 19.48 1.64
C GLY A 135 -1.59 18.85 2.97
N ALA A 136 -1.00 17.65 2.95
CA ALA A 136 -0.56 16.94 4.14
C ALA A 136 0.54 17.71 4.90
N TYR A 137 1.48 18.32 4.20
CA TYR A 137 2.48 19.19 4.80
C TYR A 137 1.83 20.37 5.52
N ALA A 138 0.91 21.07 4.86
CA ALA A 138 0.17 22.18 5.47
C ALA A 138 -0.60 21.73 6.72
N PHE A 139 -1.29 20.59 6.65
CA PHE A 139 -2.02 20.02 7.78
C PHE A 139 -1.12 19.45 8.88
N SER A 140 0.12 19.04 8.61
CA SER A 140 1.02 18.46 9.61
C SER A 140 1.91 19.53 10.28
N ARG A 141 2.44 20.48 9.51
CA ARG A 141 3.46 21.44 9.95
C ARG A 141 2.91 22.82 10.25
N MET A 142 1.91 23.27 9.49
CA MET A 142 1.38 24.62 9.69
C MET A 142 0.35 24.67 10.81
N ARG A 143 0.40 25.75 11.62
CA ARG A 143 -0.56 26.03 12.69
C ARG A 143 -1.58 27.05 12.20
N PHE A 144 -2.74 26.59 11.73
CA PHE A 144 -3.83 27.46 11.32
C PHE A 144 -5.17 27.08 11.97
N LYS A 145 -6.05 28.07 12.10
CA LYS A 145 -7.40 27.86 12.64
C LYS A 145 -8.21 27.00 11.67
N GLY A 146 -8.88 25.97 12.21
CA GLY A 146 -9.70 25.05 11.36
C GLY A 146 -8.98 23.81 10.85
N ARG A 147 -7.69 23.59 11.15
CA ARG A 147 -6.90 22.42 10.73
C ARG A 147 -7.62 21.08 10.95
N ARG A 148 -8.14 20.84 12.17
CA ARG A 148 -8.85 19.60 12.51
C ARG A 148 -10.17 19.48 11.75
N PHE A 149 -10.89 20.58 11.64
CA PHE A 149 -12.13 20.61 10.88
C PHE A 149 -11.88 20.31 9.39
N GLY A 150 -10.87 20.92 8.77
CA GLY A 150 -10.49 20.65 7.38
C GLY A 150 -10.15 19.18 7.12
N LEU A 151 -9.35 18.56 7.99
CA LEU A 151 -9.04 17.12 7.88
C LEU A 151 -10.31 16.24 8.01
N MET A 152 -11.18 16.56 8.97
CA MET A 152 -12.44 15.82 9.12
C MET A 152 -13.36 16.01 7.92
N THR A 153 -13.45 17.22 7.38
CA THR A 153 -14.24 17.51 6.17
C THR A 153 -13.76 16.68 4.99
N LEU A 154 -12.45 16.57 4.78
CA LEU A 154 -11.90 15.72 3.71
C LEU A 154 -12.33 14.26 3.86
N LEU A 155 -12.35 13.73 5.08
CA LEU A 155 -12.79 12.36 5.33
C LEU A 155 -14.30 12.20 5.13
N VAL A 156 -15.10 13.13 5.64
CA VAL A 156 -16.57 13.09 5.51
C VAL A 156 -16.99 13.17 4.05
N LEU A 157 -16.35 14.03 3.24
CA LEU A 157 -16.61 14.10 1.81
C LEU A 157 -16.35 12.76 1.08
N GLN A 158 -15.37 11.98 1.55
CA GLN A 158 -15.09 10.67 0.98
C GLN A 158 -16.11 9.59 1.36
N MET A 159 -16.89 9.81 2.41
CA MET A 159 -17.98 8.89 2.78
C MET A 159 -19.21 9.06 1.87
N PHE A 160 -19.25 10.11 1.05
CA PHE A 160 -20.34 10.29 0.09
C PHE A 160 -20.28 9.20 -0.99
N PRO A 161 -21.39 8.50 -1.27
CA PRO A 161 -21.41 7.42 -2.26
C PRO A 161 -21.05 7.95 -3.65
N GLN A 162 -19.90 7.57 -4.17
CA GLN A 162 -19.41 8.02 -5.49
C GLN A 162 -20.40 7.72 -6.61
N LEU A 163 -21.12 6.60 -6.53
CA LEU A 163 -22.14 6.25 -7.53
C LEU A 163 -23.27 7.30 -7.64
N LEU A 164 -23.65 7.94 -6.51
CA LEU A 164 -24.65 9.01 -6.53
C LEU A 164 -24.09 10.30 -7.14
N ALA A 165 -22.79 10.50 -7.02
CA ALA A 165 -22.14 11.71 -7.57
C ALA A 165 -21.97 11.64 -9.08
N ILE A 166 -21.98 10.44 -9.71
CA ILE A 166 -21.68 10.29 -11.15
C ILE A 166 -22.58 11.16 -12.03
N THR A 167 -23.89 11.14 -11.77
CA THR A 167 -24.84 11.96 -12.57
C THR A 167 -24.58 13.47 -12.42
N ALA A 168 -24.32 13.91 -11.19
CA ALA A 168 -24.03 15.32 -10.93
C ALA A 168 -22.70 15.74 -11.57
N ILE A 169 -21.66 14.90 -11.48
CA ILE A 169 -20.36 15.14 -12.11
C ILE A 169 -20.51 15.19 -13.64
N PHE A 170 -21.28 14.27 -14.22
CA PHE A 170 -21.54 14.25 -15.66
C PHE A 170 -22.20 15.56 -16.14
N LEU A 171 -23.26 16.03 -15.46
CA LEU A 171 -23.92 17.28 -15.79
C LEU A 171 -22.99 18.49 -15.61
N LEU A 172 -22.20 18.49 -14.54
CA LEU A 172 -21.20 19.53 -14.29
C LEU A 172 -20.15 19.57 -15.40
N MET A 173 -19.67 18.42 -15.86
CA MET A 173 -18.66 18.33 -16.93
C MET A 173 -19.20 18.79 -18.27
N ILE A 174 -20.49 18.61 -18.57
CA ILE A 174 -21.13 19.22 -19.75
C ILE A 174 -21.08 20.73 -19.64
N GLN A 175 -21.55 21.31 -18.52
CA GLN A 175 -21.59 22.77 -18.33
C GLN A 175 -20.17 23.38 -18.35
N ILE A 176 -19.19 22.73 -17.76
CA ILE A 176 -17.79 23.17 -17.83
C ILE A 176 -17.30 23.13 -19.28
N GLY A 177 -17.66 22.10 -20.05
CA GLY A 177 -17.26 21.96 -21.44
C GLY A 177 -17.83 23.05 -22.35
N ASP A 178 -19.02 23.57 -22.05
CA ASP A 178 -19.63 24.70 -22.77
C ASP A 178 -18.82 26.00 -22.60
N VAL A 179 -18.18 26.20 -21.44
CA VAL A 179 -17.37 27.39 -21.13
C VAL A 179 -15.89 27.14 -21.44
N PHE A 180 -15.39 25.96 -21.12
CA PHE A 180 -13.98 25.57 -21.27
C PHE A 180 -13.88 24.20 -22.00
N PRO A 181 -13.94 24.19 -23.33
CA PRO A 181 -13.94 22.93 -24.12
C PRO A 181 -12.74 22.00 -23.84
N ALA A 182 -11.59 22.57 -23.44
CA ALA A 182 -10.37 21.82 -23.17
C ALA A 182 -10.45 20.88 -21.95
N ILE A 183 -11.36 21.16 -21.01
CA ILE A 183 -11.55 20.39 -19.76
C ILE A 183 -12.96 19.82 -19.63
N GLY A 184 -13.74 19.87 -20.72
CA GLY A 184 -15.10 19.33 -20.78
C GLY A 184 -15.15 17.81 -20.89
N LEU A 185 -16.38 17.33 -21.06
CA LEU A 185 -16.66 15.90 -21.27
C LEU A 185 -15.91 15.36 -22.50
N GLY A 186 -15.37 14.13 -22.38
CA GLY A 186 -14.64 13.48 -23.47
C GLY A 186 -13.17 13.92 -23.62
N THR A 187 -12.66 14.81 -22.79
CA THR A 187 -11.26 15.25 -22.82
C THR A 187 -10.40 14.52 -21.76
N HIS A 188 -9.12 14.32 -22.05
CA HIS A 188 -8.17 13.76 -21.08
C HIS A 188 -8.06 14.64 -19.83
N ALA A 189 -8.00 15.95 -20.01
CA ALA A 189 -7.89 16.90 -18.89
C ALA A 189 -9.14 16.89 -18.00
N GLY A 190 -10.33 16.81 -18.57
CA GLY A 190 -11.57 16.66 -17.83
C GLY A 190 -11.60 15.38 -16.98
N LEU A 191 -11.16 14.25 -17.56
CA LEU A 191 -11.09 12.98 -16.83
C LEU A 191 -10.06 13.01 -15.71
N ILE A 192 -8.88 13.61 -15.93
CA ILE A 192 -7.85 13.81 -14.90
C ILE A 192 -8.42 14.63 -13.74
N MET A 193 -9.15 15.71 -14.04
CA MET A 193 -9.75 16.59 -13.02
C MET A 193 -10.77 15.83 -12.14
N ILE A 194 -11.61 14.99 -12.74
CA ILE A 194 -12.55 14.14 -12.00
C ILE A 194 -11.80 13.17 -11.05
N TYR A 195 -10.77 12.50 -11.55
CA TYR A 195 -9.97 11.56 -10.74
C TYR A 195 -9.24 12.26 -9.60
N LEU A 196 -8.69 13.45 -9.83
CA LEU A 196 -8.07 14.26 -8.77
C LEU A 196 -9.07 14.56 -7.65
N GLY A 197 -10.28 14.99 -7.99
CA GLY A 197 -11.33 15.27 -7.00
C GLY A 197 -11.64 14.07 -6.09
N GLY A 198 -11.72 12.87 -6.66
CA GLY A 198 -11.98 11.64 -5.93
C GLY A 198 -10.78 11.16 -5.07
N ALA A 199 -9.56 11.42 -5.51
CA ALA A 199 -8.36 10.88 -4.88
C ALA A 199 -7.80 11.73 -3.72
N LEU A 200 -8.03 13.06 -3.73
CA LEU A 200 -7.35 14.00 -2.83
C LEU A 200 -7.67 13.76 -1.34
N GLY A 201 -8.91 13.44 -0.99
CA GLY A 201 -9.34 13.37 0.41
C GLY A 201 -8.60 12.31 1.24
N VAL A 202 -8.72 11.04 0.86
CA VAL A 202 -8.10 9.92 1.59
C VAL A 202 -6.58 9.98 1.51
N ASN A 203 -6.03 10.28 0.33
CA ASN A 203 -4.59 10.30 0.15
C ASN A 203 -3.93 11.43 0.95
N THR A 204 -4.57 12.61 1.04
CA THR A 204 -4.08 13.70 1.91
C THR A 204 -4.08 13.27 3.38
N PHE A 205 -5.11 12.57 3.84
CA PHE A 205 -5.18 12.07 5.20
C PHE A 205 -4.10 11.01 5.50
N LEU A 206 -3.88 10.07 4.59
CA LEU A 206 -2.82 9.06 4.72
C LEU A 206 -1.44 9.71 4.77
N MET A 207 -1.16 10.64 3.85
CA MET A 207 0.11 11.37 3.85
C MET A 207 0.29 12.26 5.09
N TYR A 208 -0.79 12.86 5.61
CA TYR A 208 -0.77 13.59 6.88
C TYR A 208 -0.32 12.67 8.03
N GLY A 209 -0.84 11.43 8.09
CA GLY A 209 -0.39 10.44 9.06
C GLY A 209 1.10 10.15 8.94
N PHE A 210 1.60 10.01 7.72
CA PHE A 210 3.01 9.79 7.43
C PHE A 210 3.89 10.95 7.88
N PHE A 211 3.55 12.18 7.51
CA PHE A 211 4.31 13.38 7.91
C PHE A 211 4.41 13.55 9.43
N ASN A 212 3.40 13.11 10.18
CA ASN A 212 3.48 13.17 11.65
C ASN A 212 4.48 12.16 12.26
N THR A 213 4.93 11.15 11.51
CA THR A 213 5.98 10.22 11.96
C THR A 213 7.39 10.74 11.69
N VAL A 214 7.54 11.70 10.79
CA VAL A 214 8.82 12.32 10.43
C VAL A 214 9.17 13.39 11.48
N PRO A 215 10.37 13.34 12.10
CA PRO A 215 10.82 14.36 13.06
C PRO A 215 10.87 15.75 12.41
N THR A 216 10.39 16.78 13.14
CA THR A 216 10.38 18.17 12.65
C THR A 216 11.79 18.73 12.42
N ALA A 217 12.81 18.16 13.07
CA ALA A 217 14.21 18.54 12.87
C ALA A 217 14.75 18.30 11.44
N ILE A 218 14.01 17.57 10.60
CA ILE A 218 14.39 17.35 9.18
C ILE A 218 13.90 18.50 8.29
N ASP A 219 12.91 19.25 8.76
CA ASP A 219 12.31 20.37 8.03
C ASP A 219 13.08 21.68 8.23
N GLU A 220 14.04 21.73 9.20
CA GLU A 220 14.92 22.86 9.51
C GLU A 220 16.27 22.73 8.79
#